data_2f4fef2c4844e15daa66967a4ebf1b0b
#
_entry.id   2f4fef2c4844e15daa66967a4ebf1b0b
#
_cell.length_a   1.000
_cell.length_b   1.000
_cell.length_c   1.000
_cell.angle_alpha   90.00
_cell.angle_beta   90.00
_cell.angle_gamma   90.00
#
_symmetry.space_group_name_H-M   'P 1'
#
loop_
_entity.id
_entity.type
_entity.pdbx_description
1 polymer ?
#
loop_
_entity_poly.entity_id
_entity_poly.type
_entity_poly.pdbx_seq_one_letter_code
_entity_poly.pdbx_strand_id
1 'polypeptide(L)'
;EIGNLTNLTYLNLGYNQLTGSIPPEIGNLTNLTDLSFGNNQLTGSIPPEIGNLTNLTLLSFVHNQVTGTIPSEIGILTNLINLSFYDNQLTGSIPAEIGTLTNLTFLDLRDNQLTDSIPSDIGNLTNLGYLFLDSNQLVGEIPESICNLVDNNCIINISNNQLCSPYPSCVEDYIGTQDTSACP
;
A
#
# COMPACT_ATOMS: atom_id res chain seq x y z
N GLU A 1 11.08 12.62 19.76
CA GLU A 1 10.06 13.03 20.75
C GLU A 1 8.73 13.49 20.08
N ILE A 2 8.58 13.09 18.80
CA ILE A 2 7.38 13.40 18.00
C ILE A 2 6.11 12.87 18.69
N GLY A 3 6.17 11.69 19.33
CA GLY A 3 5.05 11.04 19.99
C GLY A 3 4.42 11.83 21.16
N ASN A 4 5.03 12.96 21.57
CA ASN A 4 4.46 13.84 22.59
C ASN A 4 3.45 14.85 22.02
N LEU A 5 3.39 14.99 20.69
CA LEU A 5 2.52 15.97 20.02
C LEU A 5 1.11 15.42 19.79
N THR A 6 0.50 14.85 20.83
CA THR A 6 -0.74 14.07 20.77
C THR A 6 -1.97 14.85 20.30
N ASN A 7 -1.91 16.16 20.22
CA ASN A 7 -3.00 17.01 19.70
C ASN A 7 -2.91 17.25 18.18
N LEU A 8 -1.85 16.74 17.50
CA LEU A 8 -1.73 16.90 16.05
C LEU A 8 -2.86 16.13 15.34
N THR A 9 -3.47 16.80 14.39
CA THR A 9 -4.42 16.19 13.44
C THR A 9 -3.84 16.06 12.04
N TYR A 10 -2.81 16.84 11.71
CA TYR A 10 -2.14 16.86 10.41
C TYR A 10 -0.63 16.91 10.62
N LEU A 11 0.10 15.96 10.02
CA LEU A 11 1.55 15.92 10.03
C LEU A 11 2.07 15.65 8.62
N ASN A 12 2.60 16.70 7.99
CA ASN A 12 3.29 16.58 6.72
C ASN A 12 4.73 17.08 6.85
N LEU A 13 5.67 16.16 6.70
CA LEU A 13 7.10 16.41 6.70
C LEU A 13 7.74 16.07 5.34
N GLY A 14 6.94 16.04 4.28
CA GLY A 14 7.40 15.76 2.93
C GLY A 14 8.39 16.79 2.38
N TYR A 15 9.12 16.39 1.33
CA TYR A 15 10.12 17.23 0.66
C TYR A 15 11.19 17.80 1.60
N ASN A 16 11.79 16.91 2.41
CA ASN A 16 12.88 17.25 3.34
C ASN A 16 14.08 16.29 3.14
N GLN A 17 14.98 16.27 4.09
CA GLN A 17 16.17 15.41 4.12
C GLN A 17 16.16 14.54 5.39
N LEU A 18 14.99 14.10 5.82
CA LEU A 18 14.85 13.25 7.01
C LEU A 18 15.48 11.90 6.75
N THR A 19 16.25 11.43 7.70
CA THR A 19 16.92 10.12 7.69
C THR A 19 16.53 9.28 8.91
N GLY A 20 16.95 8.01 8.92
CA GLY A 20 16.62 7.08 10.00
C GLY A 20 15.23 6.46 9.83
N SER A 21 14.75 5.78 10.85
CA SER A 21 13.49 5.05 10.81
C SER A 21 12.29 5.88 11.30
N ILE A 22 11.11 5.48 10.87
CA ILE A 22 9.84 5.97 11.43
C ILE A 22 9.77 5.45 12.88
N PRO A 23 9.72 6.35 13.90
CA PRO A 23 9.72 5.90 15.28
C PRO A 23 8.36 5.29 15.68
N PRO A 24 8.33 4.19 16.47
CA PRO A 24 7.07 3.60 16.95
C PRO A 24 6.16 4.58 17.69
N GLU A 25 6.75 5.58 18.32
CA GLU A 25 6.04 6.63 19.03
C GLU A 25 5.11 7.47 18.14
N ILE A 26 5.23 7.32 16.80
CA ILE A 26 4.26 7.93 15.86
C ILE A 26 2.85 7.44 16.16
N GLY A 27 2.70 6.17 16.61
CA GLY A 27 1.43 5.58 17.01
C GLY A 27 0.73 6.23 18.21
N ASN A 28 1.42 7.15 18.93
CA ASN A 28 0.83 7.92 20.02
C ASN A 28 -0.02 9.10 19.50
N LEU A 29 0.12 9.47 18.21
CA LEU A 29 -0.56 10.62 17.62
C LEU A 29 -1.98 10.25 17.14
N THR A 30 -2.77 9.68 18.01
CA THR A 30 -4.07 9.06 17.68
C THR A 30 -5.13 10.03 17.13
N ASN A 31 -4.88 11.33 17.18
CA ASN A 31 -5.74 12.34 16.59
C ASN A 31 -5.41 12.64 15.11
N LEU A 32 -4.32 12.06 14.55
CA LEU A 32 -3.96 12.32 13.16
C LEU A 32 -5.03 11.83 12.18
N THR A 33 -5.37 12.71 11.25
CA THR A 33 -6.15 12.42 10.05
C THR A 33 -5.26 12.27 8.82
N ASP A 34 -4.11 12.94 8.81
CA ASP A 34 -3.18 12.97 7.67
C ASP A 34 -1.75 12.79 8.16
N LEU A 35 -1.06 11.80 7.60
CA LEU A 35 0.36 11.53 7.86
C LEU A 35 1.11 11.36 6.54
N SER A 36 2.04 12.28 6.27
CA SER A 36 2.88 12.24 5.07
C SER A 36 4.34 12.52 5.38
N PHE A 37 5.23 11.61 4.93
CA PHE A 37 6.68 11.75 4.97
C PHE A 37 7.30 11.63 3.57
N GLY A 38 6.54 11.83 2.51
CA GLY A 38 7.01 11.64 1.14
C GLY A 38 8.23 12.49 0.78
N ASN A 39 9.06 11.99 -0.15
CA ASN A 39 10.27 12.67 -0.63
C ASN A 39 11.26 12.99 0.50
N ASN A 40 11.78 11.95 1.15
CA ASN A 40 12.80 12.00 2.19
C ASN A 40 13.83 10.87 1.98
N GLN A 41 14.61 10.55 2.99
CA GLN A 41 15.61 9.48 3.00
C GLN A 41 15.35 8.54 4.20
N LEU A 42 14.10 8.30 4.53
CA LEU A 42 13.72 7.43 5.63
C LEU A 42 14.05 5.98 5.31
N THR A 43 14.53 5.25 6.31
CA THR A 43 14.93 3.85 6.23
C THR A 43 14.19 3.01 7.28
N GLY A 44 14.53 1.71 7.41
CA GLY A 44 13.88 0.81 8.37
C GLY A 44 12.45 0.47 7.96
N SER A 45 11.70 -0.18 8.84
CA SER A 45 10.35 -0.68 8.57
C SER A 45 9.25 0.29 9.01
N ILE A 46 8.06 0.07 8.44
CA ILE A 46 6.83 0.70 8.94
C ILE A 46 6.52 0.07 10.31
N PRO A 47 6.46 0.86 11.40
CA PRO A 47 6.16 0.31 12.70
C PRO A 47 4.69 -0.15 12.79
N PRO A 48 4.40 -1.32 13.40
CA PRO A 48 3.03 -1.82 13.56
C PRO A 48 2.13 -0.87 14.38
N GLU A 49 2.72 -0.03 15.21
CA GLU A 49 2.04 1.03 15.96
C GLU A 49 1.31 2.04 15.06
N ILE A 50 1.60 2.04 13.73
CA ILE A 50 0.83 2.82 12.76
C ILE A 50 -0.67 2.49 12.82
N GLY A 51 -1.02 1.22 13.15
CA GLY A 51 -2.39 0.77 13.33
C GLY A 51 -3.17 1.45 14.45
N ASN A 52 -2.48 2.17 15.37
CA ASN A 52 -3.12 2.94 16.43
C ASN A 52 -3.77 4.23 15.91
N LEU A 53 -3.39 4.68 14.70
CA LEU A 53 -3.82 5.95 14.10
C LEU A 53 -5.19 5.81 13.42
N THR A 54 -6.18 5.33 14.12
CA THR A 54 -7.50 4.93 13.56
C THR A 54 -8.30 6.07 12.93
N ASN A 55 -7.91 7.32 13.14
CA ASN A 55 -8.53 8.49 12.51
C ASN A 55 -7.89 8.86 11.16
N LEU A 56 -6.83 8.15 10.70
CA LEU A 56 -6.16 8.48 9.44
C LEU A 56 -7.12 8.31 8.25
N THR A 57 -7.09 9.32 7.41
CA THR A 57 -7.70 9.34 6.07
C THR A 57 -6.62 9.33 4.97
N LEU A 58 -5.41 9.82 5.26
CA LEU A 58 -4.28 9.81 4.35
C LEU A 58 -3.02 9.28 5.05
N LEU A 59 -2.38 8.29 4.43
CA LEU A 59 -1.08 7.76 4.83
C LEU A 59 -0.16 7.68 3.60
N SER A 60 0.96 8.41 3.64
CA SER A 60 1.89 8.45 2.50
C SER A 60 3.35 8.52 2.95
N PHE A 61 4.15 7.55 2.42
CA PHE A 61 5.60 7.50 2.59
C PHE A 61 6.33 7.44 1.24
N VAL A 62 5.74 8.00 0.19
CA VAL A 62 6.26 7.94 -1.19
C VAL A 62 7.70 8.46 -1.28
N HIS A 63 8.50 7.89 -2.21
CA HIS A 63 9.89 8.32 -2.47
C HIS A 63 10.74 8.35 -1.20
N ASN A 64 11.01 7.17 -0.63
CA ASN A 64 11.88 6.96 0.52
C ASN A 64 12.73 5.69 0.32
N GLN A 65 13.32 5.17 1.39
CA GLN A 65 14.10 3.93 1.42
C GLN A 65 13.54 3.00 2.51
N VAL A 66 12.23 3.02 2.73
CA VAL A 66 11.55 2.21 3.75
C VAL A 66 11.61 0.75 3.32
N THR A 67 11.97 -0.13 4.24
CA THR A 67 12.20 -1.57 4.03
C THR A 67 11.22 -2.42 4.85
N GLY A 68 11.38 -3.75 4.80
CA GLY A 68 10.53 -4.68 5.54
C GLY A 68 9.14 -4.83 4.94
N THR A 69 8.21 -5.36 5.70
CA THR A 69 6.86 -5.69 5.23
C THR A 69 5.86 -4.59 5.53
N ILE A 70 4.77 -4.58 4.77
CA ILE A 70 3.58 -3.80 5.15
C ILE A 70 2.95 -4.51 6.36
N PRO A 71 2.84 -3.86 7.54
CA PRO A 71 2.27 -4.50 8.71
C PRO A 71 0.77 -4.78 8.55
N SER A 72 0.30 -5.94 9.03
CA SER A 72 -1.13 -6.31 8.98
C SER A 72 -2.03 -5.33 9.73
N GLU A 73 -1.47 -4.62 10.70
CA GLU A 73 -2.12 -3.57 11.48
C GLU A 73 -2.62 -2.40 10.61
N ILE A 74 -2.13 -2.30 9.35
CA ILE A 74 -2.68 -1.34 8.39
C ILE A 74 -4.18 -1.52 8.19
N GLY A 75 -4.68 -2.77 8.26
CA GLY A 75 -6.09 -3.10 8.12
C GLY A 75 -7.00 -2.55 9.22
N ILE A 76 -6.44 -2.04 10.33
CA ILE A 76 -7.20 -1.40 11.41
C ILE A 76 -7.62 0.03 11.00
N LEU A 77 -6.93 0.64 10.03
CA LEU A 77 -7.12 2.03 9.61
C LEU A 77 -8.34 2.19 8.67
N THR A 78 -9.49 1.75 9.09
CA THR A 78 -10.70 1.64 8.23
C THR A 78 -11.24 2.99 7.73
N ASN A 79 -10.74 4.11 8.25
CA ASN A 79 -11.06 5.45 7.75
C ASN A 79 -10.16 5.91 6.58
N LEU A 80 -9.12 5.12 6.19
CA LEU A 80 -8.23 5.49 5.10
C LEU A 80 -8.98 5.64 3.78
N ILE A 81 -8.68 6.76 3.11
CA ILE A 81 -9.12 7.11 1.77
C ILE A 81 -7.95 7.00 0.79
N ASN A 82 -6.75 7.39 1.22
CA ASN A 82 -5.53 7.36 0.43
C ASN A 82 -4.42 6.63 1.17
N LEU A 83 -3.85 5.60 0.52
CA LEU A 83 -2.68 4.86 0.99
C LEU A 83 -1.64 4.81 -0.13
N SER A 84 -0.43 5.37 0.12
CA SER A 84 0.65 5.32 -0.85
C SER A 84 2.01 5.09 -0.20
N PHE A 85 2.67 4.01 -0.64
CA PHE A 85 4.04 3.66 -0.31
C PHE A 85 4.92 3.57 -1.56
N TYR A 86 4.52 4.23 -2.65
CA TYR A 86 5.21 4.28 -3.92
C TYR A 86 6.69 4.64 -3.78
N ASP A 87 7.54 3.94 -4.56
CA ASP A 87 8.99 4.13 -4.65
C ASP A 87 9.67 4.01 -3.27
N ASN A 88 9.75 2.76 -2.81
CA ASN A 88 10.39 2.33 -1.58
C ASN A 88 11.10 0.96 -1.78
N GLN A 89 11.46 0.30 -0.71
CA GLN A 89 12.11 -1.00 -0.70
C GLN A 89 11.31 -2.03 0.13
N LEU A 90 9.98 -1.91 0.12
CA LEU A 90 9.10 -2.82 0.84
C LEU A 90 9.16 -4.23 0.24
N THR A 91 9.16 -5.23 1.10
CA THR A 91 9.27 -6.65 0.76
C THR A 91 8.11 -7.46 1.32
N GLY A 92 8.06 -8.77 1.00
CA GLY A 92 7.01 -9.67 1.48
C GLY A 92 5.66 -9.41 0.83
N SER A 93 4.61 -10.01 1.37
CA SER A 93 3.27 -9.98 0.78
C SER A 93 2.52 -8.67 1.04
N ILE A 94 1.55 -8.40 0.16
CA ILE A 94 0.46 -7.46 0.47
C ILE A 94 -0.44 -8.15 1.50
N PRO A 95 -0.61 -7.60 2.72
CA PRO A 95 -1.41 -8.27 3.74
C PRO A 95 -2.89 -8.34 3.33
N ALA A 96 -3.54 -9.48 3.59
CA ALA A 96 -4.97 -9.68 3.29
C ALA A 96 -5.86 -8.65 4.00
N GLU A 97 -5.41 -8.17 5.14
CA GLU A 97 -6.07 -7.13 5.94
C GLU A 97 -6.24 -5.81 5.19
N ILE A 98 -5.51 -5.60 4.06
CA ILE A 98 -5.76 -4.45 3.17
C ILE A 98 -7.21 -4.40 2.71
N GLY A 99 -7.85 -5.57 2.52
CA GLY A 99 -9.24 -5.69 2.08
C GLY A 99 -10.27 -5.18 3.10
N THR A 100 -9.87 -4.87 4.33
CA THR A 100 -10.76 -4.24 5.34
C THR A 100 -10.90 -2.73 5.14
N LEU A 101 -10.03 -2.11 4.33
CA LEU A 101 -10.00 -0.67 4.08
C LEU A 101 -11.06 -0.23 3.05
N THR A 102 -12.30 -0.56 3.29
CA THR A 102 -13.39 -0.39 2.31
C THR A 102 -13.70 1.06 1.92
N ASN A 103 -13.18 2.04 2.66
CA ASN A 103 -13.26 3.46 2.31
C ASN A 103 -12.14 3.91 1.36
N LEU A 104 -11.17 3.04 1.05
CA LEU A 104 -10.02 3.40 0.23
C LEU A 104 -10.45 3.70 -1.21
N THR A 105 -10.00 4.85 -1.72
CA THR A 105 -10.21 5.29 -3.10
C THR A 105 -8.92 5.26 -3.92
N PHE A 106 -7.76 5.31 -3.25
CA PHE A 106 -6.45 5.31 -3.88
C PHE A 106 -5.49 4.39 -3.12
N LEU A 107 -4.95 3.37 -3.83
CA LEU A 107 -3.92 2.46 -3.33
C LEU A 107 -2.74 2.44 -4.32
N ASP A 108 -1.58 2.90 -3.85
CA ASP A 108 -0.36 2.92 -4.65
C ASP A 108 0.81 2.26 -3.89
N LEU A 109 1.17 1.06 -4.34
CA LEU A 109 2.28 0.25 -3.82
C LEU A 109 3.34 -0.02 -4.89
N ARG A 110 3.29 0.65 -6.04
CA ARG A 110 4.22 0.43 -7.16
C ARG A 110 5.65 0.80 -6.80
N ASP A 111 6.58 0.31 -7.62
CA ASP A 111 8.04 0.51 -7.45
C ASP A 111 8.49 0.12 -6.03
N ASN A 112 8.28 -1.16 -5.69
CA ASN A 112 8.72 -1.81 -4.45
C ASN A 112 9.30 -3.21 -4.77
N GLN A 113 9.50 -4.02 -3.75
CA GLN A 113 9.99 -5.40 -3.86
C GLN A 113 8.97 -6.39 -3.26
N LEU A 114 7.69 -6.08 -3.39
CA LEU A 114 6.61 -6.93 -2.86
C LEU A 114 6.56 -8.26 -3.61
N THR A 115 6.38 -9.33 -2.87
CA THR A 115 6.35 -10.72 -3.34
C THR A 115 4.99 -11.36 -3.10
N ASP A 116 4.92 -12.69 -3.32
CA ASP A 116 3.71 -13.48 -3.13
C ASP A 116 2.55 -13.04 -4.05
N SER A 117 1.37 -13.63 -3.86
CA SER A 117 0.20 -13.33 -4.69
C SER A 117 -0.54 -12.07 -4.26
N ILE A 118 -1.28 -11.49 -5.19
CA ILE A 118 -2.27 -10.45 -4.86
C ILE A 118 -3.37 -11.12 -4.00
N PRO A 119 -3.64 -10.63 -2.78
CA PRO A 119 -4.65 -11.24 -1.91
C PRO A 119 -6.06 -11.10 -2.51
N SER A 120 -6.87 -12.16 -2.39
CA SER A 120 -8.26 -12.14 -2.88
C SER A 120 -9.10 -11.03 -2.24
N ASP A 121 -8.74 -10.62 -1.04
CA ASP A 121 -9.40 -9.58 -0.26
C ASP A 121 -9.31 -8.20 -0.90
N ILE A 122 -8.40 -8.02 -1.88
CA ILE A 122 -8.31 -6.79 -2.68
C ILE A 122 -9.64 -6.44 -3.34
N GLY A 123 -10.41 -7.46 -3.75
CA GLY A 123 -11.73 -7.31 -4.36
C GLY A 123 -12.82 -6.73 -3.44
N ASN A 124 -12.54 -6.60 -2.13
CA ASN A 124 -13.45 -5.98 -1.17
C ASN A 124 -13.39 -4.43 -1.22
N LEU A 125 -12.35 -3.87 -1.87
CA LEU A 125 -12.14 -2.42 -1.96
C LEU A 125 -13.02 -1.77 -3.02
N THR A 126 -14.32 -1.95 -2.93
CA THR A 126 -15.28 -1.57 -3.97
C THR A 126 -15.40 -0.06 -4.22
N ASN A 127 -14.84 0.78 -3.36
CA ASN A 127 -14.73 2.22 -3.56
C ASN A 127 -13.42 2.64 -4.24
N LEU A 128 -12.51 1.69 -4.54
CA LEU A 128 -11.20 2.00 -5.09
C LEU A 128 -11.32 2.54 -6.52
N GLY A 129 -10.78 3.74 -6.74
CA GLY A 129 -10.69 4.36 -8.06
C GLY A 129 -9.35 4.10 -8.74
N TYR A 130 -8.29 3.83 -7.96
CA TYR A 130 -6.95 3.60 -8.49
C TYR A 130 -6.23 2.50 -7.69
N LEU A 131 -5.75 1.49 -8.40
CA LEU A 131 -4.93 0.40 -7.88
C LEU A 131 -3.63 0.32 -8.67
N PHE A 132 -2.52 0.70 -8.05
CA PHE A 132 -1.19 0.63 -8.65
C PHE A 132 -0.30 -0.34 -7.88
N LEU A 133 0.00 -1.48 -8.48
CA LEU A 133 0.86 -2.55 -7.95
C LEU A 133 2.03 -2.86 -8.90
N ASP A 134 2.18 -2.07 -9.96
CA ASP A 134 3.19 -2.29 -10.98
C ASP A 134 4.63 -2.17 -10.44
N SER A 135 5.58 -2.73 -11.16
CA SER A 135 7.00 -2.70 -10.79
C SER A 135 7.25 -3.27 -9.38
N ASN A 136 6.82 -4.52 -9.18
CA ASN A 136 7.05 -5.32 -7.98
C ASN A 136 7.54 -6.73 -8.37
N GLN A 137 7.51 -7.68 -7.46
CA GLN A 137 7.88 -9.08 -7.67
C GLN A 137 6.69 -10.00 -7.33
N LEU A 138 5.46 -9.54 -7.57
CA LEU A 138 4.24 -10.30 -7.30
C LEU A 138 4.16 -11.51 -8.23
N VAL A 139 3.76 -12.67 -7.68
CA VAL A 139 3.74 -13.96 -8.36
C VAL A 139 2.35 -14.61 -8.32
N GLY A 140 2.20 -15.73 -9.01
CA GLY A 140 0.98 -16.53 -8.99
C GLY A 140 -0.15 -15.96 -9.83
N GLU A 141 -1.34 -16.51 -9.64
CA GLU A 141 -2.53 -16.10 -10.39
C GLU A 141 -3.13 -14.79 -9.83
N ILE A 142 -3.75 -14.05 -10.72
CA ILE A 142 -4.54 -12.87 -10.33
C ILE A 142 -5.89 -13.37 -9.77
N PRO A 143 -6.32 -12.94 -8.57
CA PRO A 143 -7.57 -13.41 -8.00
C PRO A 143 -8.78 -12.90 -8.79
N GLU A 144 -9.77 -13.77 -9.04
CA GLU A 144 -11.02 -13.41 -9.73
C GLU A 144 -11.75 -12.23 -9.08
N SER A 145 -11.59 -12.06 -7.77
CA SER A 145 -12.20 -10.94 -7.02
C SER A 145 -11.74 -9.56 -7.49
N ILE A 146 -10.61 -9.45 -8.21
CA ILE A 146 -10.16 -8.18 -8.78
C ILE A 146 -11.17 -7.63 -9.78
N CYS A 147 -12.00 -8.50 -10.39
CA CYS A 147 -13.05 -8.08 -11.31
C CYS A 147 -14.07 -7.15 -10.64
N ASN A 148 -14.30 -7.28 -9.33
CA ASN A 148 -15.16 -6.35 -8.60
C ASN A 148 -14.67 -4.89 -8.70
N LEU A 149 -13.35 -4.68 -8.81
CA LEU A 149 -12.76 -3.35 -8.95
C LEU A 149 -12.95 -2.82 -10.38
N VAL A 150 -12.75 -3.68 -11.39
CA VAL A 150 -12.96 -3.33 -12.81
C VAL A 150 -14.43 -2.94 -13.04
N ASP A 151 -15.36 -3.70 -12.49
CA ASP A 151 -16.81 -3.43 -12.58
C ASP A 151 -17.19 -2.07 -11.96
N ASN A 152 -16.41 -1.60 -10.99
CA ASN A 152 -16.56 -0.28 -10.37
C ASN A 152 -15.69 0.82 -11.03
N ASN A 153 -15.17 0.59 -12.25
CA ASN A 153 -14.33 1.51 -13.03
C ASN A 153 -13.00 1.90 -12.34
N CYS A 154 -12.43 1.02 -11.53
CA CYS A 154 -11.10 1.22 -10.97
C CYS A 154 -10.05 1.20 -12.08
N ILE A 155 -9.15 2.18 -12.07
CA ILE A 155 -7.96 2.18 -12.92
C ILE A 155 -6.91 1.28 -12.26
N ILE A 156 -6.55 0.19 -12.94
CA ILE A 156 -5.64 -0.83 -12.43
C ILE A 156 -4.34 -0.81 -13.25
N ASN A 157 -3.19 -0.83 -12.58
CA ASN A 157 -1.91 -1.15 -13.17
C ASN A 157 -1.21 -2.21 -12.33
N ILE A 158 -0.98 -3.38 -12.93
CA ILE A 158 -0.30 -4.55 -12.32
C ILE A 158 0.88 -5.01 -13.16
N SER A 159 1.32 -4.20 -14.12
CA SER A 159 2.41 -4.52 -15.05
C SER A 159 3.76 -4.68 -14.33
N ASN A 160 4.76 -5.23 -15.04
CA ASN A 160 6.11 -5.41 -14.51
C ASN A 160 6.15 -6.16 -13.17
N ASN A 161 5.47 -7.33 -13.15
CA ASN A 161 5.47 -8.30 -12.07
C ASN A 161 5.79 -9.70 -12.64
N GLN A 162 5.52 -10.75 -11.90
CA GLN A 162 5.73 -12.14 -12.27
C GLN A 162 4.41 -12.95 -12.17
N LEU A 163 3.30 -12.29 -12.52
CA LEU A 163 1.96 -12.88 -12.45
C LEU A 163 1.77 -13.90 -13.58
N CYS A 164 1.11 -15.01 -13.27
CA CYS A 164 0.95 -16.16 -14.16
C CYS A 164 -0.47 -16.28 -14.70
N SER A 165 -0.58 -16.79 -15.94
CA SER A 165 -1.87 -17.21 -16.51
C SER A 165 -2.41 -18.48 -15.82
N PRO A 166 -3.76 -18.77 -15.84
CA PRO A 166 -4.77 -17.98 -16.56
C PRO A 166 -5.09 -16.64 -15.88
N TYR A 167 -5.37 -15.65 -16.69
CA TYR A 167 -5.78 -14.34 -16.21
C TYR A 167 -7.30 -14.20 -16.21
N PRO A 168 -7.93 -13.57 -15.19
CA PRO A 168 -9.33 -13.21 -15.26
C PRO A 168 -9.64 -12.34 -16.48
N SER A 169 -10.69 -12.67 -17.21
CA SER A 169 -11.02 -11.96 -18.47
C SER A 169 -11.25 -10.45 -18.30
N CYS A 170 -11.64 -10.03 -17.11
CA CYS A 170 -11.87 -8.61 -16.78
C CYS A 170 -10.58 -7.77 -16.75
N VAL A 171 -9.40 -8.40 -16.60
CA VAL A 171 -8.11 -7.68 -16.47
C VAL A 171 -7.17 -7.89 -17.64
N GLU A 172 -7.56 -8.59 -18.70
CA GLU A 172 -6.68 -8.87 -19.84
C GLU A 172 -6.03 -7.60 -20.43
N ASP A 173 -6.76 -6.50 -20.45
CA ASP A 173 -6.26 -5.20 -20.93
C ASP A 173 -5.34 -4.46 -19.93
N TYR A 174 -5.29 -4.91 -18.67
CA TYR A 174 -4.55 -4.27 -17.57
C TYR A 174 -3.28 -4.99 -17.14
N ILE A 175 -3.06 -6.22 -17.66
CA ILE A 175 -1.96 -7.09 -17.24
C ILE A 175 -0.59 -6.45 -17.54
N GLY A 176 -0.45 -5.82 -18.71
CA GLY A 176 0.81 -5.27 -19.16
C GLY A 176 1.91 -6.32 -19.30
N THR A 177 3.16 -5.92 -19.12
CA THR A 177 4.31 -6.83 -19.19
C THR A 177 4.44 -7.64 -17.90
N GLN A 178 4.62 -8.96 -18.02
CA GLN A 178 4.90 -9.87 -16.91
C GLN A 178 6.14 -10.72 -17.23
N ASP A 179 6.98 -10.97 -16.21
CA ASP A 179 8.03 -11.99 -16.32
C ASP A 179 7.44 -13.37 -15.93
N THR A 180 7.02 -14.11 -16.91
CA THR A 180 6.40 -15.44 -16.73
C THR A 180 7.41 -16.59 -16.69
N SER A 181 8.70 -16.31 -16.59
CA SER A 181 9.75 -17.35 -16.61
C SER A 181 9.66 -18.35 -15.46
N ALA A 182 9.05 -17.97 -14.34
CA ALA A 182 8.82 -18.83 -13.18
C ALA A 182 7.41 -19.45 -13.13
N CYS A 183 6.57 -19.21 -14.12
CA CYS A 183 5.22 -19.79 -14.16
C CYS A 183 5.25 -21.29 -14.48
N PRO A 184 4.35 -22.09 -13.87
CA PRO A 184 4.29 -23.54 -14.07
C PRO A 184 3.85 -23.92 -15.50
#